data_de3f8d395b221d5fed4dc1367126dd42
#
_entry.id   de3f8d395b221d5fed4dc1367126dd42
#
_cell.length_a   1.000
_cell.length_b   1.000
_cell.length_c   1.000
_cell.angle_alpha   90.00
_cell.angle_beta   90.00
_cell.angle_gamma   90.00
#
_symmetry.space_group_name_H-M   'P 1'
#
loop_
_entity.id
_entity.type
_entity.pdbx_description
1 polymer ?
#
loop_
_entity_poly.entity_id
_entity_poly.type
_entity_poly.pdbx_seq_one_letter_code
_entity_poly.pdbx_strand_id
1 'polypeptide(L)'
;MEKLLVFGHKNPDTDSITASIAMAYLQNKLGKAVEPRRLGNINKETEYALNHFNVGAPELLTSVSEDDCVILVDHNEACQSAQGIEKAHIRMVVDHHTMDFKASEPLYYHAEPVGCTCT
;
A
#
# COMPACT_ATOMS: atom_id res chain seq x y z
N MET A 1 -7.67 6.81 -18.06
CA MET A 1 -7.75 6.84 -16.59
C MET A 1 -6.41 6.38 -16.01
N GLU A 2 -5.86 7.16 -15.09
CA GLU A 2 -4.60 6.84 -14.46
C GLU A 2 -4.75 5.62 -13.54
N LYS A 3 -3.85 4.66 -13.69
CA LYS A 3 -3.86 3.45 -12.86
C LYS A 3 -3.00 3.67 -11.63
N LEU A 4 -3.57 3.38 -10.46
CA LEU A 4 -2.88 3.52 -9.18
C LEU A 4 -2.54 2.14 -8.62
N LEU A 5 -1.37 2.03 -8.01
CA LEU A 5 -0.96 0.83 -7.28
C LEU A 5 -0.97 1.15 -5.80
N VAL A 6 -1.53 0.28 -4.98
CA VAL A 6 -1.52 0.44 -3.53
C VAL A 6 -0.81 -0.75 -2.89
N PHE A 7 0.11 -0.47 -1.97
CA PHE A 7 0.90 -1.51 -1.32
C PHE A 7 1.38 -1.07 0.06
N GLY A 8 1.61 -2.08 0.91
CA GLY A 8 2.21 -1.88 2.22
C GLY A 8 3.73 -2.04 2.17
N HIS A 9 4.34 -2.21 3.33
CA HIS A 9 5.81 -2.25 3.46
C HIS A 9 6.42 -3.59 3.01
N LYS A 10 7.75 -3.60 2.89
CA LYS A 10 8.52 -4.82 2.67
C LYS A 10 8.28 -5.78 3.84
N ASN A 11 8.45 -7.08 3.59
CA ASN A 11 8.14 -8.12 4.56
C ASN A 11 6.74 -7.92 5.12
N PRO A 12 5.72 -7.95 4.27
CA PRO A 12 4.37 -7.55 4.65
C PRO A 12 3.77 -8.45 5.72
N ASP A 13 3.16 -7.80 6.70
CA ASP A 13 2.35 -8.48 7.70
C ASP A 13 0.87 -8.48 7.26
N THR A 14 -0.01 -8.95 8.11
CA THR A 14 -1.43 -9.00 7.81
C THR A 14 -1.99 -7.60 7.58
N ASP A 15 -1.56 -6.60 8.36
CA ASP A 15 -2.01 -5.23 8.20
C ASP A 15 -1.66 -4.68 6.82
N SER A 16 -0.40 -4.83 6.38
CA SER A 16 0.04 -4.38 5.06
C SER A 16 -0.78 -4.97 3.93
N ILE A 17 -1.04 -6.26 3.98
CA ILE A 17 -1.77 -6.97 2.92
C ILE A 17 -3.25 -6.58 2.92
N THR A 18 -3.89 -6.62 4.09
CA THR A 18 -5.33 -6.33 4.17
C THR A 18 -5.63 -4.86 3.92
N ALA A 19 -4.77 -3.95 4.37
CA ALA A 19 -4.93 -2.53 4.11
C ALA A 19 -4.82 -2.23 2.61
N SER A 20 -3.90 -2.88 1.91
CA SER A 20 -3.77 -2.72 0.45
C SER A 20 -5.04 -3.16 -0.28
N ILE A 21 -5.59 -4.31 0.10
CA ILE A 21 -6.82 -4.84 -0.49
C ILE A 21 -8.00 -3.91 -0.19
N ALA A 22 -8.14 -3.47 1.06
CA ALA A 22 -9.23 -2.60 1.49
C ALA A 22 -9.18 -1.24 0.80
N MET A 23 -7.99 -0.64 0.71
CA MET A 23 -7.82 0.65 0.04
C MET A 23 -8.15 0.55 -1.44
N ALA A 24 -7.69 -0.51 -2.11
CA ALA A 24 -8.01 -0.72 -3.52
C ALA A 24 -9.52 -0.85 -3.72
N TYR A 25 -10.18 -1.61 -2.87
CA TYR A 25 -11.63 -1.76 -2.93
C TYR A 25 -12.34 -0.41 -2.77
N LEU A 26 -11.97 0.36 -1.76
CA LEU A 26 -12.57 1.67 -1.51
C LEU A 26 -12.38 2.61 -2.70
N GLN A 27 -11.16 2.75 -3.19
CA GLN A 27 -10.85 3.68 -4.28
C GLN A 27 -11.52 3.28 -5.58
N ASN A 28 -11.63 1.98 -5.85
CA ASN A 28 -12.35 1.51 -7.04
C ASN A 28 -13.85 1.85 -6.95
N LYS A 29 -14.43 1.75 -5.75
CA LYS A 29 -15.83 2.16 -5.53
C LYS A 29 -16.03 3.66 -5.71
N LEU A 30 -14.98 4.45 -5.49
CA LEU A 30 -15.01 5.90 -5.70
C LEU A 30 -14.71 6.29 -7.16
N GLY A 31 -14.60 5.32 -8.06
CA GLY A 31 -14.44 5.58 -9.48
C GLY A 31 -13.01 5.65 -9.97
N LYS A 32 -12.02 5.31 -9.16
CA LYS A 32 -10.62 5.25 -9.57
C LYS A 32 -10.24 3.84 -9.99
N ALA A 33 -9.16 3.71 -10.77
CA ALA A 33 -8.62 2.41 -11.15
C ALA A 33 -7.41 2.11 -10.25
N VAL A 34 -7.61 1.27 -9.24
CA VAL A 34 -6.58 0.97 -8.23
C VAL A 34 -6.40 -0.54 -8.11
N GLU A 35 -5.16 -0.98 -8.10
CA GLU A 35 -4.83 -2.39 -7.93
C GLU A 35 -3.93 -2.59 -6.71
N PRO A 36 -4.23 -3.57 -5.85
CA PRO A 36 -3.36 -3.88 -4.71
C PRO A 36 -2.12 -4.64 -5.15
N ARG A 37 -1.02 -4.43 -4.43
CA ARG A 37 0.23 -5.15 -4.65
C ARG A 37 0.83 -5.52 -3.31
N ARG A 38 1.81 -6.42 -3.31
CA ARG A 38 2.60 -6.77 -2.13
C ARG A 38 4.08 -6.70 -2.45
N LEU A 39 4.88 -6.33 -1.49
CA LEU A 39 6.32 -6.18 -1.69
C LEU A 39 7.12 -7.39 -1.21
N GLY A 40 6.46 -8.45 -0.81
CA GLY A 40 7.11 -9.67 -0.36
C GLY A 40 6.13 -10.81 -0.19
N ASN A 41 6.64 -11.93 0.31
CA ASN A 41 5.81 -13.11 0.54
C ASN A 41 4.86 -12.89 1.72
N ILE A 42 3.63 -13.42 1.60
CA ILE A 42 2.69 -13.38 2.71
C ILE A 42 3.08 -14.39 3.76
N ASN A 43 2.86 -14.04 5.03
CA ASN A 43 3.14 -14.96 6.14
C ASN A 43 1.95 -15.91 6.36
N LYS A 44 2.12 -16.87 7.26
CA LYS A 44 1.09 -17.89 7.49
C LYS A 44 -0.19 -17.33 8.10
N GLU A 45 -0.07 -16.33 8.95
CA GLU A 45 -1.24 -15.65 9.52
C GLU A 45 -2.07 -14.99 8.41
N THR A 46 -1.41 -14.27 7.52
CA THR A 46 -2.06 -13.60 6.39
C THR A 46 -2.69 -14.63 5.45
N GLU A 47 -1.96 -15.69 5.14
CA GLU A 47 -2.46 -16.77 4.29
C GLU A 47 -3.74 -17.39 4.87
N TYR A 48 -3.74 -17.65 6.18
CA TYR A 48 -4.93 -18.17 6.85
C TYR A 48 -6.11 -17.23 6.73
N ALA A 49 -5.89 -15.94 7.00
CA ALA A 49 -6.96 -14.94 6.94
C ALA A 49 -7.54 -14.82 5.53
N LEU A 50 -6.69 -14.76 4.51
CA LEU A 50 -7.16 -14.66 3.12
C LEU A 50 -7.95 -15.89 2.70
N ASN A 51 -7.49 -17.07 3.09
CA ASN A 51 -8.20 -18.30 2.77
C ASN A 51 -9.54 -18.39 3.51
N HIS A 52 -9.57 -17.98 4.78
CA HIS A 52 -10.80 -17.99 5.57
C HIS A 52 -11.89 -17.12 4.95
N PHE A 53 -11.52 -15.94 4.48
CA PHE A 53 -12.46 -15.00 3.88
C PHE A 53 -12.58 -15.13 2.36
N ASN A 54 -11.91 -16.11 1.79
CA ASN A 54 -11.93 -16.39 0.34
C ASN A 54 -11.53 -15.17 -0.49
N VAL A 55 -10.44 -14.54 -0.10
CA VAL A 55 -9.87 -13.36 -0.79
C VAL A 55 -8.53 -13.74 -1.40
N GLY A 56 -8.31 -13.39 -2.66
CA GLY A 56 -7.05 -13.64 -3.34
C GLY A 56 -5.93 -12.72 -2.85
N ALA A 57 -4.70 -13.25 -2.81
CA ALA A 57 -3.54 -12.45 -2.45
C ALA A 57 -3.20 -11.46 -3.58
N PRO A 58 -2.73 -10.23 -3.24
CA PRO A 58 -2.27 -9.30 -4.26
C PRO A 58 -1.06 -9.84 -5.03
N GLU A 59 -0.85 -9.35 -6.25
CA GLU A 59 0.32 -9.69 -7.03
C GLU A 59 1.58 -9.07 -6.46
N LEU A 60 2.71 -9.73 -6.65
CA LEU A 60 4.01 -9.23 -6.20
C LEU A 60 4.45 -8.04 -7.05
N LEU A 61 4.92 -6.98 -6.38
CA LEU A 61 5.52 -5.82 -7.01
C LEU A 61 7.01 -5.79 -6.66
N THR A 62 7.87 -5.69 -7.66
CA THR A 62 9.31 -5.69 -7.43
C THR A 62 9.90 -4.27 -7.44
N SER A 63 9.33 -3.38 -8.24
CA SER A 63 9.82 -1.99 -8.34
C SER A 63 8.76 -1.09 -8.93
N VAL A 64 8.95 0.21 -8.74
CA VAL A 64 8.13 1.24 -9.38
C VAL A 64 9.04 2.22 -10.10
N SER A 65 8.47 2.98 -11.04
CA SER A 65 9.20 3.96 -11.85
C SER A 65 8.56 5.34 -11.75
N GLU A 66 9.15 6.31 -12.43
CA GLU A 66 8.62 7.68 -12.49
C GLU A 66 7.24 7.77 -13.14
N ASP A 67 6.86 6.75 -13.91
CA ASP A 67 5.55 6.71 -14.58
C ASP A 67 4.45 6.13 -13.70
N ASP A 68 4.82 5.57 -12.55
CA ASP A 68 3.85 4.90 -11.66
C ASP A 68 3.26 5.90 -10.66
N CYS A 69 1.96 5.77 -10.44
CA CYS A 69 1.25 6.49 -9.39
C CYS A 69 0.88 5.50 -8.29
N VAL A 70 1.18 5.85 -7.05
CA VAL A 70 1.07 4.91 -5.94
C VAL A 70 0.35 5.49 -4.73
N ILE A 71 -0.26 4.59 -3.97
CA ILE A 71 -0.81 4.86 -2.65
C ILE A 71 -0.03 4.00 -1.67
N LEU A 72 0.53 4.61 -0.63
CA LEU A 72 1.27 3.89 0.40
C LEU A 72 0.38 3.66 1.62
N VAL A 73 0.32 2.41 2.08
CA VAL A 73 -0.41 2.07 3.30
C VAL A 73 0.53 1.34 4.25
N ASP A 74 0.35 1.56 5.56
CA ASP A 74 1.11 0.91 6.63
C ASP A 74 2.62 1.16 6.57
N HIS A 75 3.05 2.17 5.81
CA HIS A 75 4.45 2.61 5.78
C HIS A 75 4.55 3.96 5.09
N ASN A 76 5.66 4.66 5.30
CA ASN A 76 5.95 5.90 4.60
C ASN A 76 7.44 6.05 4.26
N GLU A 77 8.32 5.33 4.93
CA GLU A 77 9.76 5.42 4.71
C GLU A 77 10.18 4.70 3.42
N ALA A 78 11.03 5.35 2.62
CA ALA A 78 11.48 4.80 1.34
C ALA A 78 12.19 3.45 1.51
N CYS A 79 12.93 3.24 2.59
CA CYS A 79 13.64 1.98 2.83
C CYS A 79 12.68 0.80 3.09
N GLN A 80 11.44 1.06 3.46
CA GLN A 80 10.41 0.04 3.70
C GLN A 80 9.51 -0.14 2.48
N SER A 81 9.72 0.63 1.42
CA SER A 81 8.84 0.68 0.26
C SER A 81 9.46 -0.01 -0.95
N ALA A 82 8.77 0.09 -2.10
CA ALA A 82 9.24 -0.51 -3.34
C ALA A 82 10.50 0.19 -3.85
N GLN A 83 11.35 -0.56 -4.53
CA GLN A 83 12.51 0.01 -5.20
C GLN A 83 12.05 1.03 -6.24
N GLY A 84 12.66 2.20 -6.23
CA GLY A 84 12.30 3.29 -7.14
C GLY A 84 11.21 4.22 -6.61
N ILE A 85 10.76 4.03 -5.36
CA ILE A 85 9.68 4.83 -4.78
C ILE A 85 9.99 6.33 -4.80
N GLU A 86 11.25 6.70 -4.69
CA GLU A 86 11.65 8.11 -4.69
C GLU A 86 11.36 8.82 -6.02
N LYS A 87 11.15 8.05 -7.10
CA LYS A 87 10.85 8.59 -8.43
C LYS A 87 9.37 8.51 -8.77
N ALA A 88 8.62 7.64 -8.09
CA ALA A 88 7.20 7.45 -8.37
C ALA A 88 6.36 8.62 -7.86
N HIS A 89 5.16 8.76 -8.41
CA HIS A 89 4.20 9.76 -7.96
C HIS A 89 3.39 9.22 -6.80
N ILE A 90 3.69 9.66 -5.58
CA ILE A 90 2.96 9.28 -4.38
C ILE A 90 1.72 10.15 -4.29
N ARG A 91 0.55 9.53 -4.40
CA ARG A 91 -0.73 10.25 -4.37
C ARG A 91 -1.37 10.32 -2.99
N MET A 92 -1.10 9.32 -2.16
CA MET A 92 -1.71 9.24 -0.84
C MET A 92 -0.85 8.37 0.06
N VAL A 93 -0.78 8.73 1.33
CA VAL A 93 -0.13 7.92 2.37
C VAL A 93 -1.11 7.78 3.53
N VAL A 94 -1.40 6.54 3.91
CA VAL A 94 -2.23 6.22 5.07
C VAL A 94 -1.42 5.30 5.98
N ASP A 95 -1.05 5.81 7.15
CA ASP A 95 -0.13 5.11 8.03
C ASP A 95 -0.40 5.48 9.49
N HIS A 96 0.12 4.65 10.40
CA HIS A 96 0.03 4.87 11.85
C HIS A 96 1.43 4.94 12.49
N HIS A 97 2.48 5.05 11.68
CA HIS A 97 3.87 5.19 12.11
C HIS A 97 4.33 6.66 12.00
N THR A 98 5.51 6.96 12.55
CA THR A 98 6.10 8.29 12.39
C THR A 98 6.35 8.58 10.90
N MET A 99 5.96 9.79 10.46
CA MET A 99 6.14 10.20 9.07
C MET A 99 7.59 10.55 8.77
N ASP A 100 8.13 9.96 7.71
CA ASP A 100 9.47 10.23 7.22
C ASP A 100 9.53 9.89 5.73
N PHE A 101 9.02 10.80 4.90
CA PHE A 101 9.03 10.58 3.45
C PHE A 101 9.16 11.91 2.72
N LYS A 102 9.49 11.82 1.42
CA LYS A 102 9.54 12.96 0.51
C LYS A 102 8.60 12.73 -0.65
N ALA A 103 7.91 13.77 -1.06
CA ALA A 103 7.03 13.75 -2.21
C ALA A 103 7.44 14.85 -3.19
N SER A 104 7.32 14.58 -4.49
CA SER A 104 7.65 15.53 -5.54
C SER A 104 6.58 16.60 -5.73
N GLU A 105 5.40 16.37 -5.20
CA GLU A 105 4.24 17.28 -5.34
C GLU A 105 3.33 17.15 -4.12
N PRO A 106 2.41 18.09 -3.89
CA PRO A 106 1.48 17.99 -2.78
C PRO A 106 0.66 16.70 -2.86
N LEU A 107 0.47 16.06 -1.71
CA LEU A 107 -0.27 14.81 -1.63
C LEU A 107 -1.16 14.82 -0.39
N TYR A 108 -2.13 13.92 -0.40
CA TYR A 108 -2.96 13.66 0.77
C TYR A 108 -2.27 12.58 1.64
N TYR A 109 -2.18 12.82 2.93
CA TYR A 109 -1.70 11.82 3.85
C TYR A 109 -2.50 11.84 5.14
N HIS A 110 -2.54 10.69 5.80
CA HIS A 110 -3.20 10.55 7.09
C HIS A 110 -2.37 9.59 7.94
N ALA A 111 -2.00 10.02 9.15
CA ALA A 111 -1.23 9.21 10.08
C ALA A 111 -1.68 9.50 11.49
N GLU A 112 -2.08 8.46 12.21
CA GLU A 112 -2.49 8.56 13.62
C GLU A 112 -1.96 7.34 14.38
N PRO A 113 -1.66 7.49 15.70
CA PRO A 113 -1.12 6.38 16.49
C PRO A 113 -2.21 5.39 16.90
N VAL A 114 -2.68 4.62 15.93
CA VAL A 114 -3.72 3.60 16.12
C VAL A 114 -3.13 2.20 15.94
N GLY A 115 -3.92 1.17 16.25
CA GLY A 115 -3.43 -0.20 16.24
C GLY A 115 -3.17 -0.81 14.88
N CYS A 116 -3.87 -0.34 13.83
CA CYS A 116 -3.64 -0.81 12.47
C CYS A 116 -4.07 0.25 11.46
N THR A 117 -3.59 0.09 10.23
CA THR A 117 -3.84 1.05 9.14
C THR A 117 -5.32 1.15 8.78
N CYS A 118 -6.07 0.06 8.89
CA CYS A 118 -7.49 0.05 8.57
C CYS A 118 -8.35 0.83 9.59
N THR A 119 -7.83 1.10 10.78
CA THR A 119 -8.55 1.89 11.79
C THR A 119 -8.67 3.33 11.38
#